data_69bc841bbf0f269ad8e872aafc06ba9a
#
_entry.id   69bc841bbf0f269ad8e872aafc06ba9a
#
_cell.length_a   1.000
_cell.length_b   1.000
_cell.length_c   1.000
_cell.angle_alpha   90.00
_cell.angle_beta   90.00
_cell.angle_gamma   90.00
#
_symmetry.space_group_name_H-M   'P 1'
#
loop_
_entity.id
_entity.type
_entity.pdbx_description
1 polymer ?
#
loop_
_entity_poly.entity_id
_entity_poly.type
_entity_poly.pdbx_seq_one_letter_code
_entity_poly.pdbx_strand_id
1 'polypeptide(L)'
;MHTLLNAEVGQEVQHGSKRVIRDRRALTVTSLKETSQAEVRIDLEQAGQGHVTTPTGTCTWTISRCPESTSELHTQRAWIPAHCLPATLRVWNHGDYIQPLGMEGHTKVSDVLTQAKVPSVSREQALVLERLSDGCLLWVVGHKLAEQARINVTTFADVPGVDITFTPLQHT
;
A
#
# COMPACT_ATOMS: atom_id res chain seq x y z
N MET A 1 1.82 23.05 24.29
CA MET A 1 0.61 22.29 23.93
C MET A 1 -0.47 23.16 23.27
N HIS A 2 -0.60 24.45 23.60
CA HIS A 2 -1.57 25.38 22.96
C HIS A 2 -1.32 25.65 21.47
N THR A 3 -0.11 25.50 20.98
CA THR A 3 0.28 25.89 19.62
C THR A 3 -0.30 24.99 18.53
N LEU A 4 -0.58 23.72 18.82
CA LEU A 4 -1.09 22.78 17.81
C LEU A 4 -2.62 22.77 17.66
N LEU A 5 -3.36 23.31 18.60
CA LEU A 5 -4.83 23.35 18.51
C LEU A 5 -5.31 24.29 17.40
N ASN A 6 -4.54 25.35 17.09
CA ASN A 6 -4.81 26.30 16.03
C ASN A 6 -3.87 26.14 14.83
N ALA A 7 -3.09 25.06 14.79
CA ALA A 7 -2.14 24.77 13.74
C ALA A 7 -2.82 24.30 12.45
N GLU A 8 -2.16 24.46 11.32
CA GLU A 8 -2.64 23.89 10.05
C GLU A 8 -2.57 22.36 10.07
N VAL A 9 -3.45 21.72 9.30
CA VAL A 9 -3.45 20.25 9.14
C VAL A 9 -2.11 19.80 8.57
N GLY A 10 -1.47 18.85 9.25
CA GLY A 10 -0.14 18.36 8.91
C GLY A 10 1.01 19.00 9.71
N GLN A 11 0.76 20.07 10.48
CA GLN A 11 1.78 20.58 11.40
C GLN A 11 2.08 19.59 12.52
N GLU A 12 3.36 19.47 12.83
CA GLU A 12 3.85 18.54 13.86
C GLU A 12 4.74 19.23 14.90
N VAL A 13 4.73 18.71 16.10
CA VAL A 13 5.68 19.06 17.18
C VAL A 13 6.26 17.77 17.74
N GLN A 14 7.58 17.74 17.85
CA GLN A 14 8.31 16.63 18.45
C GLN A 14 8.69 16.94 19.88
N HIS A 15 8.54 15.97 20.76
CA HIS A 15 9.02 16.04 22.14
C HIS A 15 9.55 14.67 22.58
N GLY A 16 10.86 14.57 22.75
CA GLY A 16 11.54 13.31 23.05
C GLY A 16 11.29 12.26 21.94
N SER A 17 10.84 11.07 22.34
CA SER A 17 10.52 9.97 21.41
C SER A 17 9.08 10.00 20.89
N LYS A 18 8.36 11.08 21.11
CA LYS A 18 6.97 11.24 20.66
C LYS A 18 6.82 12.40 19.71
N ARG A 19 5.95 12.23 18.74
CA ARG A 19 5.54 13.23 17.77
C ARG A 19 4.02 13.42 17.86
N VAL A 20 3.58 14.68 17.88
CA VAL A 20 2.16 15.06 17.85
C VAL A 20 1.89 15.75 16.52
N ILE A 21 0.97 15.21 15.76
CA ILE A 21 0.58 15.73 14.45
C ILE A 21 -0.84 16.26 14.51
N ARG A 22 -1.08 17.43 13.94
CA ARG A 22 -2.43 17.97 13.73
C ARG A 22 -3.06 17.31 12.51
N ASP A 23 -4.04 16.45 12.71
CA ASP A 23 -4.89 15.92 11.66
C ASP A 23 -6.20 16.71 11.56
N ARG A 24 -7.01 16.46 10.53
CA ARG A 24 -8.25 17.20 10.23
C ARG A 24 -9.24 17.25 11.38
N ARG A 25 -9.30 16.22 12.21
CA ARG A 25 -10.28 16.09 13.30
C ARG A 25 -9.67 15.81 14.67
N ALA A 26 -8.34 15.61 14.75
CA ALA A 26 -7.69 15.18 15.98
C ALA A 26 -6.23 15.63 16.06
N LEU A 27 -5.66 15.60 17.26
CA LEU A 27 -4.22 15.58 17.49
C LEU A 27 -3.80 14.13 17.67
N THR A 28 -2.94 13.64 16.80
CA THR A 28 -2.44 12.26 16.85
C THR A 28 -1.06 12.24 17.48
N VAL A 29 -0.90 11.46 18.55
CA VAL A 29 0.40 11.25 19.22
C VAL A 29 0.97 9.93 18.73
N THR A 30 2.14 9.98 18.09
CA THR A 30 2.88 8.79 17.67
C THR A 30 4.24 8.71 18.33
N SER A 31 4.74 7.49 18.54
CA SER A 31 6.12 7.29 18.95
C SER A 31 7.03 7.41 17.74
N LEU A 32 8.18 8.08 17.90
CA LEU A 32 9.28 8.12 16.95
C LEU A 32 10.08 6.81 16.92
N LYS A 33 9.50 5.68 17.34
CA LYS A 33 10.18 4.40 17.12
C LYS A 33 10.53 4.30 15.65
N GLU A 34 11.80 4.00 15.40
CA GLU A 34 12.33 3.73 14.07
C GLU A 34 11.31 2.89 13.31
N THR A 35 10.74 3.48 12.28
CA THR A 35 9.94 2.75 11.31
C THR A 35 10.94 1.85 10.61
N SER A 36 11.11 0.65 11.11
CA SER A 36 11.75 -0.43 10.37
C SER A 36 10.96 -0.46 9.05
N GLN A 37 11.57 0.02 7.98
CA GLN A 37 11.00 -0.02 6.65
C GLN A 37 10.79 -1.50 6.35
N ALA A 38 9.57 -1.97 6.53
CA ALA A 38 9.22 -3.34 6.20
C ALA A 38 9.29 -3.45 4.67
N GLU A 39 10.43 -3.94 4.19
CA GLU A 39 10.62 -4.31 2.80
C GLU A 39 10.52 -5.83 2.71
N VAL A 40 9.49 -6.33 2.04
CA VAL A 40 9.24 -7.76 1.91
C VAL A 40 9.18 -8.13 0.45
N ARG A 41 10.10 -8.99 0.03
CA ARG A 41 10.11 -9.56 -1.32
C ARG A 41 9.04 -10.63 -1.45
N ILE A 42 8.26 -10.54 -2.50
CA ILE A 42 7.24 -11.52 -2.91
C ILE A 42 7.69 -12.14 -4.23
N ASP A 43 7.86 -13.46 -4.22
CA ASP A 43 8.38 -14.23 -5.32
C ASP A 43 7.64 -15.57 -5.42
N LEU A 44 7.41 -16.10 -6.61
CA LEU A 44 6.76 -17.40 -6.79
C LEU A 44 7.59 -18.57 -6.27
N GLU A 45 8.93 -18.45 -6.29
CA GLU A 45 9.81 -19.54 -5.87
C GLU A 45 9.96 -19.62 -4.35
N GLN A 46 9.87 -18.48 -3.65
CA GLN A 46 10.15 -18.40 -2.21
C GLN A 46 8.92 -18.16 -1.35
N ALA A 47 7.83 -17.68 -1.93
CA ALA A 47 6.65 -17.25 -1.18
C ALA A 47 5.45 -18.16 -1.41
N GLY A 48 5.46 -19.38 -0.89
CA GLY A 48 4.27 -20.22 -0.88
C GLY A 48 3.06 -19.52 -0.24
N GLN A 49 3.26 -18.96 0.93
CA GLN A 49 2.35 -18.07 1.63
C GLN A 49 3.12 -17.25 2.66
N GLY A 50 2.65 -16.06 2.96
CA GLY A 50 3.27 -15.22 3.96
C GLY A 50 2.36 -14.11 4.45
N HIS A 51 2.85 -13.37 5.43
CA HIS A 51 2.19 -12.18 5.92
C HIS A 51 3.21 -11.17 6.43
N VAL A 52 2.83 -9.91 6.42
CA VAL A 52 3.55 -8.82 7.08
C VAL A 52 2.55 -7.90 7.76
N THR A 53 2.81 -7.59 9.01
CA THR A 53 2.01 -6.64 9.78
C THR A 53 2.72 -5.31 9.89
N THR A 54 2.02 -4.25 9.57
CA THR A 54 2.47 -2.87 9.64
C THR A 54 1.55 -2.08 10.57
N PRO A 55 1.92 -0.85 10.95
CA PRO A 55 1.03 0.01 11.74
C PRO A 55 -0.29 0.37 11.06
N THR A 56 -0.41 0.18 9.74
CA THR A 56 -1.63 0.48 8.97
C THR A 56 -2.52 -0.74 8.74
N GLY A 57 -1.96 -1.96 8.85
CA GLY A 57 -2.70 -3.19 8.61
C GLY A 57 -1.79 -4.39 8.36
N THR A 58 -2.39 -5.49 8.01
CA THR A 58 -1.70 -6.74 7.68
C THR A 58 -1.91 -7.09 6.22
N CYS A 59 -0.82 -7.31 5.48
CA CYS A 59 -0.84 -7.94 4.18
C CYS A 59 -0.61 -9.43 4.32
N THR A 60 -1.46 -10.24 3.71
CA THR A 60 -1.29 -11.68 3.59
C THR A 60 -1.23 -12.05 2.12
N TRP A 61 -0.41 -13.02 1.75
CA TRP A 61 -0.33 -13.48 0.37
C TRP A 61 -0.21 -14.99 0.29
N THR A 62 -0.70 -15.51 -0.83
CA THR A 62 -0.59 -16.93 -1.17
C THR A 62 -0.46 -17.09 -2.67
N ILE A 63 0.28 -18.11 -3.10
CA ILE A 63 0.30 -18.50 -4.51
C ILE A 63 -1.05 -19.09 -4.87
N SER A 64 -1.63 -18.62 -5.95
CA SER A 64 -2.91 -19.09 -6.45
C SER A 64 -2.98 -19.04 -7.97
N ARG A 65 -3.97 -19.71 -8.54
CA ARG A 65 -4.36 -19.48 -9.93
C ARG A 65 -5.12 -18.18 -10.04
N CYS A 66 -5.23 -17.66 -11.27
CA CYS A 66 -6.05 -16.49 -11.54
C CYS A 66 -7.49 -16.73 -11.05
N PRO A 67 -8.11 -15.76 -10.37
CA PRO A 67 -9.50 -15.87 -9.95
C PRO A 67 -10.44 -16.00 -11.17
N GLU A 68 -11.54 -16.73 -11.01
CA GLU A 68 -12.53 -16.93 -12.08
C GLU A 68 -13.23 -15.62 -12.49
N SER A 69 -13.26 -14.66 -11.59
CA SER A 69 -13.85 -13.34 -11.82
C SER A 69 -13.03 -12.22 -11.20
N THR A 70 -12.91 -11.11 -11.92
CA THR A 70 -12.31 -9.88 -11.40
C THR A 70 -13.18 -9.17 -10.36
N SER A 71 -14.44 -9.55 -10.22
CA SER A 71 -15.37 -8.99 -9.22
C SER A 71 -14.94 -9.28 -7.77
N GLU A 72 -14.12 -10.30 -7.56
CA GLU A 72 -13.54 -10.61 -6.26
C GLU A 72 -12.36 -9.71 -5.90
N LEU A 73 -11.80 -9.02 -6.89
CA LEU A 73 -10.68 -8.10 -6.71
C LEU A 73 -11.21 -6.70 -6.41
N HIS A 74 -10.67 -6.11 -5.37
CA HIS A 74 -11.06 -4.78 -4.91
C HIS A 74 -9.85 -4.06 -4.33
N THR A 75 -10.03 -2.86 -3.81
CA THR A 75 -8.93 -2.05 -3.30
C THR A 75 -8.07 -2.75 -2.24
N GLN A 76 -8.65 -3.67 -1.47
CA GLN A 76 -7.98 -4.43 -0.40
C GLN A 76 -7.51 -5.83 -0.82
N ARG A 77 -7.80 -6.27 -2.06
CA ARG A 77 -7.39 -7.56 -2.60
C ARG A 77 -6.92 -7.42 -4.03
N ALA A 78 -5.70 -7.85 -4.30
CA ALA A 78 -5.11 -7.85 -5.62
C ALA A 78 -4.57 -9.25 -5.96
N TRP A 79 -4.76 -9.68 -7.20
CA TRP A 79 -4.06 -10.83 -7.74
C TRP A 79 -2.99 -10.35 -8.71
N ILE A 80 -1.74 -10.75 -8.48
CA ILE A 80 -0.56 -10.31 -9.23
C ILE A 80 -0.06 -11.47 -10.09
N PRO A 81 -0.11 -11.33 -11.42
CA PRO A 81 0.31 -12.39 -12.33
C PRO A 81 1.83 -12.62 -12.26
N ALA A 82 2.25 -13.85 -12.60
CA ALA A 82 3.65 -14.27 -12.54
C ALA A 82 4.62 -13.34 -13.27
N HIS A 83 4.23 -12.77 -14.40
CA HIS A 83 5.09 -11.86 -15.19
C HIS A 83 5.37 -10.52 -14.49
N CYS A 84 4.61 -10.19 -13.45
CA CYS A 84 4.82 -9.02 -12.61
C CYS A 84 5.72 -9.31 -11.39
N LEU A 85 6.18 -10.54 -11.24
CA LEU A 85 7.02 -10.97 -10.13
C LEU A 85 8.48 -11.17 -10.59
N PRO A 86 9.48 -11.08 -9.71
CA PRO A 86 9.35 -10.76 -8.30
C PRO A 86 8.97 -9.31 -8.05
N ALA A 87 8.29 -9.08 -6.94
CA ALA A 87 7.87 -7.75 -6.49
C ALA A 87 8.29 -7.50 -5.04
N THR A 88 8.35 -6.25 -4.64
CA THR A 88 8.65 -5.85 -3.27
C THR A 88 7.48 -5.06 -2.69
N LEU A 89 7.03 -5.48 -1.52
CA LEU A 89 6.13 -4.71 -0.68
C LEU A 89 6.97 -3.80 0.21
N ARG A 90 6.80 -2.49 0.07
CA ARG A 90 7.56 -1.47 0.80
C ARG A 90 6.69 -0.27 1.19
N VAL A 91 7.18 0.54 2.10
CA VAL A 91 6.60 1.87 2.33
C VAL A 91 6.84 2.73 1.09
N TRP A 92 5.86 3.54 0.72
CA TRP A 92 6.00 4.46 -0.40
C TRP A 92 7.02 5.57 -0.12
N ASN A 93 7.60 6.13 -1.17
CA ASN A 93 8.54 7.25 -1.11
C ASN A 93 7.97 8.49 -1.82
N HIS A 94 8.44 9.67 -1.41
CA HIS A 94 8.16 10.88 -2.16
C HIS A 94 8.69 10.75 -3.59
N GLY A 95 7.83 11.06 -4.54
CA GLY A 95 8.14 10.88 -5.97
C GLY A 95 7.58 9.61 -6.58
N ASP A 96 7.09 8.66 -5.77
CA ASP A 96 6.38 7.48 -6.29
C ASP A 96 5.13 7.87 -7.06
N TYR A 97 4.93 7.21 -8.19
CA TYR A 97 3.73 7.36 -9.02
C TYR A 97 3.23 6.02 -9.53
N ILE A 98 1.96 5.93 -9.81
CA ILE A 98 1.28 4.77 -10.36
C ILE A 98 0.48 5.18 -11.58
N GLN A 99 0.39 4.31 -12.58
CA GLN A 99 -0.61 4.41 -13.64
C GLN A 99 -1.85 3.63 -13.19
N PRO A 100 -2.92 4.29 -12.73
CA PRO A 100 -4.10 3.58 -12.22
C PRO A 100 -4.77 2.74 -13.31
N LEU A 101 -5.35 1.61 -12.91
CA LEU A 101 -6.07 0.72 -13.79
C LEU A 101 -7.15 1.46 -14.57
N GLY A 102 -7.12 1.31 -15.90
CA GLY A 102 -8.06 1.97 -16.80
C GLY A 102 -7.75 3.43 -17.13
N MET A 103 -6.58 3.94 -16.71
CA MET A 103 -6.15 5.32 -16.99
C MET A 103 -4.87 5.34 -17.83
N GLU A 104 -4.78 6.30 -18.76
CA GLU A 104 -3.56 6.49 -19.57
C GLU A 104 -2.47 7.28 -18.83
N GLY A 105 -2.86 8.11 -17.86
CA GLY A 105 -1.93 8.99 -17.13
C GLY A 105 -1.40 8.39 -15.84
N HIS A 106 -0.35 9.02 -15.32
CA HIS A 106 0.23 8.68 -14.03
C HIS A 106 -0.31 9.60 -12.94
N THR A 107 -0.45 9.06 -11.74
CA THR A 107 -0.88 9.78 -10.54
C THR A 107 0.16 9.58 -9.44
N LYS A 108 0.53 10.64 -8.75
CA LYS A 108 1.43 10.54 -7.60
C LYS A 108 0.76 9.74 -6.48
N VAL A 109 1.52 8.90 -5.80
CA VAL A 109 1.01 8.14 -4.64
C VAL A 109 0.50 9.08 -3.55
N SER A 110 1.17 10.22 -3.33
CA SER A 110 0.70 11.27 -2.42
C SER A 110 -0.72 11.76 -2.74
N ASP A 111 -1.04 11.90 -4.02
CA ASP A 111 -2.36 12.36 -4.47
C ASP A 111 -3.42 11.26 -4.28
N VAL A 112 -3.07 10.00 -4.58
CA VAL A 112 -3.94 8.84 -4.31
C VAL A 112 -4.33 8.80 -2.83
N LEU A 113 -3.34 8.90 -1.93
CA LEU A 113 -3.57 8.86 -0.48
C LEU A 113 -4.35 10.07 0.03
N THR A 114 -4.14 11.25 -0.59
CA THR A 114 -4.87 12.48 -0.25
C THR A 114 -6.32 12.39 -0.68
N GLN A 115 -6.60 11.92 -1.89
CA GLN A 115 -7.95 11.71 -2.41
C GLN A 115 -8.73 10.66 -1.59
N ALA A 116 -8.03 9.61 -1.16
CA ALA A 116 -8.57 8.58 -0.26
C ALA A 116 -8.77 9.07 1.18
N LYS A 117 -8.41 10.33 1.49
CA LYS A 117 -8.51 10.94 2.83
C LYS A 117 -7.77 10.15 3.92
N VAL A 118 -6.67 9.49 3.54
CA VAL A 118 -5.83 8.77 4.50
C VAL A 118 -5.27 9.76 5.53
N PRO A 119 -5.37 9.50 6.84
CA PRO A 119 -4.79 10.33 7.89
C PRO A 119 -3.28 10.53 7.70
N SER A 120 -2.75 11.69 8.05
CA SER A 120 -1.34 12.04 7.82
C SER A 120 -0.36 11.00 8.37
N VAL A 121 -0.61 10.51 9.59
CA VAL A 121 0.23 9.49 10.24
C VAL A 121 0.21 8.16 9.49
N SER A 122 -0.98 7.71 9.09
CA SER A 122 -1.15 6.46 8.33
C SER A 122 -0.58 6.58 6.91
N ARG A 123 -0.61 7.79 6.35
CA ARG A 123 -0.08 8.07 5.01
C ARG A 123 1.42 7.83 4.93
N GLU A 124 2.19 8.23 5.94
CA GLU A 124 3.64 8.02 6.00
C GLU A 124 4.04 6.53 6.00
N GLN A 125 3.12 5.67 6.38
CA GLN A 125 3.32 4.23 6.50
C GLN A 125 2.55 3.42 5.46
N ALA A 126 1.95 4.09 4.48
CA ALA A 126 1.22 3.43 3.41
C ALA A 126 2.16 2.56 2.58
N LEU A 127 1.67 1.37 2.22
CA LEU A 127 2.45 0.39 1.48
C LEU A 127 2.19 0.51 -0.02
N VAL A 128 3.22 0.20 -0.78
CA VAL A 128 3.16 0.00 -2.23
C VAL A 128 3.78 -1.34 -2.59
N LEU A 129 3.29 -1.94 -3.66
CA LEU A 129 3.88 -3.12 -4.27
C LEU A 129 4.62 -2.68 -5.54
N GLU A 130 5.92 -2.88 -5.56
CA GLU A 130 6.83 -2.51 -6.65
C GLU A 130 7.35 -3.74 -7.38
N ARG A 131 7.29 -3.74 -8.70
CA ARG A 131 7.93 -4.76 -9.52
C ARG A 131 9.44 -4.55 -9.55
N LEU A 132 10.20 -5.59 -9.20
CA LEU A 132 11.66 -5.47 -9.08
C LEU A 132 12.40 -5.31 -10.42
N SER A 133 11.80 -5.75 -11.53
CA SER A 133 12.46 -5.70 -12.83
C SER A 133 12.67 -4.28 -13.38
N ASP A 134 11.78 -3.35 -13.05
CA ASP A 134 11.76 -2.00 -13.62
C ASP A 134 11.33 -0.89 -12.63
N GLY A 135 11.05 -1.25 -11.38
CA GLY A 135 10.60 -0.29 -10.36
C GLY A 135 9.15 0.21 -10.54
N CYS A 136 8.38 -0.43 -11.43
CA CYS A 136 7.01 -0.03 -11.68
C CYS A 136 6.10 -0.38 -10.50
N LEU A 137 5.31 0.58 -10.02
CA LEU A 137 4.32 0.30 -8.98
C LEU A 137 3.15 -0.46 -9.55
N LEU A 138 2.83 -1.60 -8.93
CA LEU A 138 1.72 -2.48 -9.28
C LEU A 138 0.47 -2.20 -8.45
N TRP A 139 0.65 -1.73 -7.21
CA TRP A 139 -0.46 -1.51 -6.29
C TRP A 139 -0.09 -0.46 -5.23
N VAL A 140 -0.94 0.54 -5.03
CA VAL A 140 -0.97 1.32 -3.79
C VAL A 140 -1.93 0.58 -2.87
N VAL A 141 -1.37 -0.12 -1.89
CA VAL A 141 -2.05 -1.12 -1.08
C VAL A 141 -3.29 -0.55 -0.40
N GLY A 142 -4.42 -1.21 -0.61
CA GLY A 142 -5.70 -0.76 -0.07
C GLY A 142 -6.38 0.38 -0.85
N HIS A 143 -5.77 0.87 -1.94
CA HIS A 143 -6.27 2.06 -2.66
C HIS A 143 -6.38 1.90 -4.17
N LYS A 144 -5.30 1.70 -4.89
CA LYS A 144 -5.26 1.71 -6.36
C LYS A 144 -4.41 0.57 -6.92
N LEU A 145 -4.98 -0.20 -7.84
CA LEU A 145 -4.25 -1.16 -8.66
C LEU A 145 -3.73 -0.46 -9.92
N ALA A 146 -2.56 -0.88 -10.39
CA ALA A 146 -1.95 -0.35 -11.60
C ALA A 146 -2.47 -1.01 -12.88
N GLU A 147 -2.35 -0.30 -13.99
CA GLU A 147 -2.65 -0.83 -15.32
C GLU A 147 -1.77 -2.04 -15.67
N GLN A 148 -0.50 -2.02 -15.24
CA GLN A 148 0.46 -3.11 -15.44
C GLN A 148 0.11 -4.41 -14.71
N ALA A 149 -0.72 -4.31 -13.67
CA ALA A 149 -1.28 -5.45 -12.97
C ALA A 149 -2.67 -5.85 -13.46
N ARG A 150 -3.13 -5.30 -14.58
CA ARG A 150 -4.39 -5.68 -15.22
C ARG A 150 -4.39 -7.16 -15.54
N ILE A 151 -5.47 -7.83 -15.19
CA ILE A 151 -5.68 -9.23 -15.54
C ILE A 151 -6.84 -9.37 -16.53
N ASN A 152 -6.68 -10.36 -17.39
CA ASN A 152 -7.77 -10.88 -18.22
C ASN A 152 -7.98 -12.34 -17.80
N VAL A 153 -9.09 -12.62 -17.16
CA VAL A 153 -9.37 -13.94 -16.59
C VAL A 153 -9.33 -15.07 -17.62
N THR A 154 -9.70 -14.78 -18.86
CA THR A 154 -9.62 -15.76 -19.95
C THR A 154 -8.18 -16.07 -20.36
N THR A 155 -7.32 -15.05 -20.39
CA THR A 155 -5.91 -15.22 -20.78
C THR A 155 -5.08 -15.83 -19.65
N PHE A 156 -5.43 -15.55 -18.39
CA PHE A 156 -4.67 -15.96 -17.22
C PHE A 156 -5.28 -17.15 -16.45
N ALA A 157 -6.32 -17.82 -17.00
CA ALA A 157 -7.07 -18.86 -16.28
C ALA A 157 -6.20 -19.93 -15.61
N ASP A 158 -5.11 -20.35 -16.26
CA ASP A 158 -4.19 -21.37 -15.75
C ASP A 158 -2.81 -20.81 -15.34
N VAL A 159 -2.64 -19.49 -15.38
CA VAL A 159 -1.38 -18.86 -15.03
C VAL A 159 -1.26 -18.73 -13.51
N PRO A 160 -0.12 -19.14 -12.91
CA PRO A 160 0.10 -18.89 -11.49
C PRO A 160 0.34 -17.40 -11.22
N GLY A 161 -0.01 -16.98 -10.05
CA GLY A 161 0.20 -15.63 -9.56
C GLY A 161 0.15 -15.61 -8.03
N VAL A 162 0.11 -14.42 -7.48
CA VAL A 162 0.03 -14.21 -6.03
C VAL A 162 -1.24 -13.44 -5.71
N ASP A 163 -2.08 -14.01 -4.87
CA ASP A 163 -3.24 -13.35 -4.28
C ASP A 163 -2.79 -12.63 -3.01
N ILE A 164 -2.99 -11.34 -2.96
CA ILE A 164 -2.58 -10.49 -1.84
C ILE A 164 -3.80 -9.82 -1.26
N THR A 165 -4.04 -10.00 0.04
CA THR A 165 -5.12 -9.33 0.77
C THR A 165 -4.54 -8.40 1.83
N PHE A 166 -5.05 -7.17 1.88
CA PHE A 166 -4.74 -6.19 2.90
C PHE A 166 -5.91 -6.05 3.87
N THR A 167 -5.64 -6.28 5.14
CA THR A 167 -6.60 -6.08 6.22
C THR A 167 -6.17 -4.85 7.02
N PRO A 168 -6.86 -3.70 6.88
CA PRO A 168 -6.50 -2.50 7.65
C PRO A 168 -6.72 -2.73 9.14
N LEU A 169 -5.85 -2.15 9.98
CA LEU A 169 -6.09 -2.11 11.41
C LEU A 169 -7.34 -1.26 11.70
N GLN A 170 -8.30 -1.86 12.39
CA GLN A 170 -9.46 -1.13 12.87
C GLN A 170 -9.02 -0.27 14.06
N HIS A 171 -9.01 1.04 13.88
CA HIS A 171 -8.90 1.96 14.99
C HIS A 171 -10.26 1.97 15.70
N THR A 172 -10.31 1.30 16.83
CA THR A 172 -11.42 1.40 17.79
C THR A 172 -11.42 2.77 18.46
#